data_385bd764e79dc19e335c1d0b45fefa72
#
_entry.id   385bd764e79dc19e335c1d0b45fefa72
#
_cell.length_a   1.000
_cell.length_b   1.000
_cell.length_c   1.000
_cell.angle_alpha   90.00
_cell.angle_beta   90.00
_cell.angle_gamma   90.00
#
_symmetry.space_group_name_H-M   'P 1'
#
loop_
_entity.id
_entity.type
_entity.pdbx_description
1 polymer ?
#
loop_
_entity_poly.entity_id
_entity_poly.type
_entity_poly.pdbx_seq_one_letter_code
_entity_poly.pdbx_strand_id
1 'polypeptide(L)'
;MRDNLRYQRDVEARQMAMFASFVGPGLYITRVALASASGISASTLGSWAGGAAMPLSAILALSHHLPAAAINMMFEPAGKRLVDADEKTANWDAVAASASMLTFEICDARADGQIDHVERARLRQRARAVAAELTHVMGDEE
;
A
#
# COMPACT_ATOMS: atom_id res chain seq x y z
N MET A 1 -22.26 -4.58 14.39
CA MET A 1 -21.79 -3.67 15.43
C MET A 1 -20.45 -4.12 16.05
N ARG A 2 -20.23 -5.41 16.32
CA ARG A 2 -18.94 -5.91 16.86
C ARG A 2 -17.76 -5.79 15.87
N ASP A 3 -18.00 -5.94 14.57
CA ASP A 3 -16.93 -5.88 13.55
C ASP A 3 -16.36 -4.45 13.39
N ASN A 4 -17.20 -3.43 13.49
CA ASN A 4 -16.76 -2.03 13.37
C ASN A 4 -15.78 -1.64 14.48
N LEU A 5 -16.04 -2.05 15.73
CA LEU A 5 -15.15 -1.78 16.87
C LEU A 5 -13.80 -2.52 16.75
N ARG A 6 -13.80 -3.70 16.14
CA ARG A 6 -12.56 -4.43 15.86
C ARG A 6 -11.71 -3.68 14.82
N TYR A 7 -12.31 -3.31 13.70
CA TYR A 7 -11.62 -2.53 12.67
C TYR A 7 -11.10 -1.19 13.19
N GLN A 8 -11.87 -0.51 14.03
CA GLN A 8 -11.42 0.75 14.64
C GLN A 8 -10.14 0.54 15.46
N ARG A 9 -10.08 -0.45 16.35
CA ARG A 9 -8.90 -0.76 17.15
C ARG A 9 -7.70 -1.16 16.29
N ASP A 10 -7.93 -1.97 15.27
CA ASP A 10 -6.87 -2.42 14.37
C ASP A 10 -6.30 -1.23 13.58
N VAL A 11 -7.14 -0.32 13.08
CA VAL A 11 -6.72 0.90 12.38
C VAL A 11 -5.95 1.84 13.32
N GLU A 12 -6.43 2.06 14.55
CA GLU A 12 -5.75 2.89 15.54
C GLU A 12 -4.35 2.32 15.86
N ALA A 13 -4.23 1.02 16.07
CA ALA A 13 -2.95 0.36 16.33
C ALA A 13 -1.98 0.48 15.14
N ARG A 14 -2.48 0.34 13.90
CA ARG A 14 -1.67 0.51 12.68
C ARG A 14 -1.28 1.96 12.45
N GLN A 15 -2.15 2.90 12.75
CA GLN A 15 -1.85 4.33 12.71
C GLN A 15 -0.70 4.69 13.66
N MET A 16 -0.77 4.24 14.91
CA MET A 16 0.29 4.46 15.89
C MET A 16 1.61 3.82 15.44
N ALA A 17 1.58 2.59 14.91
CA ALA A 17 2.75 1.90 14.38
C ALA A 17 3.35 2.62 13.17
N MET A 18 2.54 3.17 12.28
CA MET A 18 2.96 3.97 11.13
C MET A 18 3.73 5.22 11.57
N PHE A 19 3.19 5.99 12.51
CA PHE A 19 3.88 7.16 13.05
C PHE A 19 5.19 6.76 13.75
N ALA A 20 5.18 5.72 14.56
CA ALA A 20 6.37 5.24 15.26
C ALA A 20 7.47 4.76 14.32
N SER A 21 7.12 4.22 13.16
CA SER A 21 8.08 3.67 12.20
C SER A 21 8.61 4.68 11.20
N PHE A 22 7.86 5.73 10.88
CA PHE A 22 8.21 6.64 9.78
C PHE A 22 8.37 8.10 10.20
N VAL A 23 7.81 8.52 11.34
CA VAL A 23 7.77 9.94 11.76
C VAL A 23 8.48 10.14 13.10
N GLY A 24 9.67 10.69 13.05
CA GLY A 24 10.47 10.95 14.24
C GLY A 24 11.94 11.23 13.94
N PRO A 25 12.75 11.51 14.96
CA PRO A 25 14.19 11.72 14.79
C PRO A 25 14.87 10.47 14.23
N GLY A 26 15.64 10.65 13.14
CA GLY A 26 16.35 9.55 12.50
C GLY A 26 15.48 8.59 11.67
N LEU A 27 14.16 8.85 11.57
CA LEU A 27 13.23 8.12 10.73
C LEU A 27 13.07 8.82 9.37
N TYR A 28 12.09 8.37 8.57
CA TYR A 28 11.86 8.90 7.23
C TYR A 28 11.68 10.42 7.19
N ILE A 29 10.90 10.96 8.13
CA ILE A 29 10.66 12.41 8.27
C ILE A 29 10.45 12.75 9.74
N THR A 30 10.91 13.93 10.17
CA THR A 30 10.60 14.42 11.52
C THR A 30 9.17 14.96 11.59
N ARG A 31 8.57 14.97 12.79
CA ARG A 31 7.23 15.53 12.98
C ARG A 31 7.14 17.00 12.57
N VAL A 32 8.18 17.79 12.88
CA VAL A 32 8.23 19.23 12.53
C VAL A 32 8.30 19.40 11.01
N ALA A 33 9.13 18.60 10.33
CA ALA A 33 9.25 18.66 8.88
C ALA A 33 7.94 18.21 8.19
N LEU A 34 7.28 17.17 8.70
CA LEU A 34 6.00 16.71 8.20
C LEU A 34 4.91 17.75 8.40
N ALA A 35 4.87 18.43 9.56
CA ALA A 35 3.94 19.52 9.84
C ALA A 35 4.14 20.67 8.85
N SER A 36 5.38 21.05 8.60
CA SER A 36 5.72 22.11 7.64
C SER A 36 5.30 21.74 6.20
N ALA A 37 5.57 20.51 5.78
CA ALA A 37 5.29 20.05 4.43
C ALA A 37 3.78 19.86 4.18
N SER A 38 3.05 19.30 5.14
CA SER A 38 1.63 18.97 4.99
C SER A 38 0.67 20.10 5.36
N GLY A 39 1.14 21.12 6.04
CA GLY A 39 0.29 22.17 6.61
C GLY A 39 -0.54 21.73 7.83
N ILE A 40 -0.29 20.53 8.35
CA ILE A 40 -0.95 19.98 9.54
C ILE A 40 -0.09 20.30 10.75
N SER A 41 -0.70 20.82 11.84
CA SER A 41 0.08 21.19 13.03
C SER A 41 0.80 20.00 13.65
N ALA A 42 2.01 20.24 14.20
CA ALA A 42 2.76 19.20 14.92
C ALA A 42 1.97 18.63 16.13
N SER A 43 1.14 19.46 16.76
CA SER A 43 0.24 19.04 17.83
C SER A 43 -0.81 18.06 17.35
N THR A 44 -1.44 18.30 16.21
CA THR A 44 -2.40 17.39 15.58
C THR A 44 -1.75 16.07 15.17
N LEU A 45 -0.58 16.13 14.53
CA LEU A 45 0.21 14.94 14.21
C LEU A 45 0.56 14.13 15.46
N GLY A 46 0.91 14.81 16.56
CA GLY A 46 1.16 14.17 17.86
C GLY A 46 -0.06 13.47 18.44
N SER A 47 -1.24 14.06 18.31
CA SER A 47 -2.51 13.44 18.75
C SER A 47 -2.81 12.18 17.95
N TRP A 48 -2.61 12.19 16.65
CA TRP A 48 -2.80 11.02 15.79
C TRP A 48 -1.75 9.93 16.05
N ALA A 49 -0.50 10.31 16.31
CA ALA A 49 0.54 9.38 16.75
C ALA A 49 0.22 8.70 18.09
N GLY A 50 -0.58 9.36 18.92
CA GLY A 50 -1.09 8.83 20.19
C GLY A 50 -2.40 8.03 20.07
N GLY A 51 -2.94 7.82 18.87
CA GLY A 51 -4.13 7.00 18.64
C GLY A 51 -5.43 7.78 18.45
N ALA A 52 -5.41 9.13 18.43
CA ALA A 52 -6.58 9.91 18.08
C ALA A 52 -7.01 9.62 16.63
N ALA A 53 -8.31 9.57 16.37
CA ALA A 53 -8.85 9.27 15.05
C ALA A 53 -8.38 10.30 13.99
N MET A 54 -7.83 9.80 12.90
CA MET A 54 -7.36 10.59 11.78
C MET A 54 -8.41 10.56 10.65
N PRO A 55 -8.85 11.72 10.14
CA PRO A 55 -9.81 11.77 9.06
C PRO A 55 -9.17 11.30 7.73
N LEU A 56 -10.00 10.79 6.82
CA LEU A 56 -9.53 10.32 5.51
C LEU A 56 -8.79 11.41 4.72
N SER A 57 -9.26 12.66 4.82
CA SER A 57 -8.61 13.80 4.18
C SER A 57 -7.16 14.00 4.63
N ALA A 58 -6.88 13.74 5.91
CA ALA A 58 -5.52 13.80 6.45
C ALA A 58 -4.66 12.64 5.93
N ILE A 59 -5.22 11.44 5.81
CA ILE A 59 -4.51 10.29 5.22
C ILE A 59 -4.09 10.61 3.79
N LEU A 60 -4.98 11.18 2.99
CA LEU A 60 -4.70 11.60 1.62
C LEU A 60 -3.62 12.70 1.59
N ALA A 61 -3.70 13.71 2.46
CA ALA A 61 -2.68 14.75 2.56
C ALA A 61 -1.30 14.16 2.93
N LEU A 62 -1.26 13.27 3.92
CA LEU A 62 -0.01 12.63 4.35
C LEU A 62 0.57 11.67 3.31
N SER A 63 -0.26 11.11 2.43
CA SER A 63 0.21 10.21 1.36
C SER A 63 1.16 10.88 0.36
N HIS A 64 1.10 12.21 0.24
CA HIS A 64 2.04 12.97 -0.59
C HIS A 64 3.42 13.18 0.07
N HIS A 65 3.53 12.95 1.37
CA HIS A 65 4.74 13.26 2.16
C HIS A 65 5.34 12.03 2.84
N LEU A 66 4.61 10.92 2.87
CA LEU A 66 5.05 9.64 3.43
C LEU A 66 5.17 8.59 2.32
N PRO A 67 6.06 7.60 2.47
CA PRO A 67 6.16 6.53 1.49
C PRO A 67 4.88 5.67 1.46
N ALA A 68 4.57 5.08 0.32
CA ALA A 68 3.40 4.21 0.14
C ALA A 68 3.33 3.09 1.20
N ALA A 69 4.49 2.58 1.64
CA ALA A 69 4.57 1.58 2.71
C ALA A 69 3.95 2.07 4.02
N ALA A 70 4.16 3.35 4.39
CA ALA A 70 3.58 3.93 5.60
C ALA A 70 2.05 3.98 5.53
N ILE A 71 1.52 4.50 4.43
CA ILE A 71 0.07 4.61 4.23
C ILE A 71 -0.59 3.24 4.13
N ASN A 72 0.05 2.30 3.45
CA ASN A 72 -0.47 0.94 3.29
C ASN A 72 -0.59 0.17 4.62
N MET A 73 0.19 0.51 5.65
CA MET A 73 0.01 -0.06 6.98
C MET A 73 -1.41 0.15 7.52
N MET A 74 -2.04 1.28 7.20
CA MET A 74 -3.38 1.60 7.67
C MET A 74 -4.49 0.82 6.96
N PHE A 75 -4.24 0.36 5.73
CA PHE A 75 -5.18 -0.43 4.93
C PHE A 75 -4.99 -1.94 5.08
N GLU A 76 -3.90 -2.35 5.73
CA GLU A 76 -3.56 -3.76 5.95
C GLU A 76 -4.66 -4.55 6.68
N PRO A 77 -5.34 -4.01 7.73
CA PRO A 77 -6.43 -4.74 8.41
C PRO A 77 -7.59 -5.09 7.48
N ALA A 78 -7.81 -4.30 6.43
CA ALA A 78 -8.84 -4.56 5.42
C ALA A 78 -8.34 -5.44 4.27
N GLY A 79 -7.07 -5.86 4.28
CA GLY A 79 -6.46 -6.59 3.17
C GLY A 79 -6.35 -5.76 1.88
N LYS A 80 -6.32 -4.42 2.02
CA LYS A 80 -6.26 -3.47 0.90
C LYS A 80 -4.89 -2.79 0.84
N ARG A 81 -4.55 -2.29 -0.35
CA ARG A 81 -3.36 -1.48 -0.58
C ARG A 81 -3.73 -0.32 -1.49
N LEU A 82 -3.17 0.85 -1.19
CA LEU A 82 -3.13 1.97 -2.12
C LEU A 82 -1.97 1.72 -3.08
N VAL A 83 -2.22 1.95 -4.35
CA VAL A 83 -1.21 2.02 -5.40
C VAL A 83 -1.27 3.42 -5.99
N ASP A 84 -0.09 3.96 -6.36
CA ASP A 84 -0.06 5.24 -7.03
C ASP A 84 -0.77 5.11 -8.38
N ALA A 85 -1.71 6.00 -8.64
CA ALA A 85 -2.28 6.17 -9.96
C ALA A 85 -1.24 6.94 -10.80
N ASP A 86 -0.32 6.22 -11.39
CA ASP A 86 0.65 6.81 -12.32
C ASP A 86 -0.08 7.32 -13.57
N GLU A 87 0.14 8.57 -13.95
CA GLU A 87 -0.33 9.17 -15.21
C GLU A 87 0.39 8.62 -16.45
N LYS A 88 0.96 7.42 -16.37
CA LYS A 88 1.64 6.81 -17.51
C LYS A 88 0.61 6.22 -18.46
N THR A 89 0.67 6.64 -19.70
CA THR A 89 -0.07 6.02 -20.81
C THR A 89 -0.03 4.50 -20.71
N ALA A 90 -1.18 3.86 -20.81
CA ALA A 90 -1.30 2.41 -20.74
C ALA A 90 -0.31 1.71 -21.67
N ASN A 91 0.61 0.93 -21.10
CA ASN A 91 1.60 0.19 -21.88
C ASN A 91 1.12 -1.25 -22.06
N TRP A 92 0.30 -1.47 -23.09
CA TRP A 92 -0.23 -2.78 -23.45
C TRP A 92 0.85 -3.82 -23.77
N ASP A 93 2.00 -3.38 -24.30
CA ASP A 93 3.12 -4.29 -24.56
C ASP A 93 3.75 -4.80 -23.26
N ALA A 94 3.88 -3.94 -22.24
CA ALA A 94 4.33 -4.35 -20.91
C ALA A 94 3.35 -5.32 -20.24
N VAL A 95 2.05 -5.04 -20.33
CA VAL A 95 1.00 -5.95 -19.82
C VAL A 95 1.06 -7.31 -20.51
N ALA A 96 1.18 -7.33 -21.83
CA ALA A 96 1.28 -8.56 -22.60
C ALA A 96 2.53 -9.37 -22.22
N ALA A 97 3.68 -8.71 -22.06
CA ALA A 97 4.93 -9.34 -21.67
C ALA A 97 4.82 -9.95 -20.24
N SER A 98 4.30 -9.19 -19.27
CA SER A 98 4.13 -9.65 -17.90
C SER A 98 3.12 -10.80 -17.79
N ALA A 99 2.01 -10.74 -18.52
CA ALA A 99 1.02 -11.82 -18.56
C ALA A 99 1.60 -13.11 -19.19
N SER A 100 2.39 -12.97 -20.25
CA SER A 100 3.07 -14.11 -20.89
C SER A 100 4.08 -14.77 -19.97
N MET A 101 4.85 -13.97 -19.23
CA MET A 101 5.79 -14.48 -18.21
C MET A 101 5.07 -15.23 -17.09
N LEU A 102 3.95 -14.70 -16.60
CA LEU A 102 3.14 -15.38 -15.59
C LEU A 102 2.61 -16.72 -16.11
N THR A 103 2.10 -16.75 -17.33
CA THR A 103 1.63 -17.98 -17.98
C THR A 103 2.74 -19.02 -18.08
N PHE A 104 3.92 -18.62 -18.54
CA PHE A 104 5.08 -19.48 -18.63
C PHE A 104 5.48 -20.05 -17.25
N GLU A 105 5.59 -19.21 -16.23
CA GLU A 105 5.96 -19.64 -14.87
C GLU A 105 4.93 -20.58 -14.25
N ILE A 106 3.63 -20.40 -14.54
CA ILE A 106 2.58 -21.35 -14.10
C ILE A 106 2.74 -22.69 -14.80
N CYS A 107 2.99 -22.71 -16.10
CA CYS A 107 3.20 -23.93 -16.84
C CYS A 107 4.44 -24.70 -16.36
N ASP A 108 5.53 -23.97 -16.12
CA ASP A 108 6.77 -24.55 -15.61
C ASP A 108 6.59 -25.14 -14.21
N ALA A 109 5.96 -24.40 -13.29
CA ALA A 109 5.66 -24.88 -11.94
C ALA A 109 4.70 -26.09 -11.90
N ARG A 110 3.92 -26.30 -12.94
CA ARG A 110 3.01 -27.46 -13.07
C ARG A 110 3.59 -28.64 -13.82
N ALA A 111 4.82 -28.52 -14.33
CA ALA A 111 5.43 -29.55 -15.18
C ALA A 111 5.61 -30.89 -14.43
N ASP A 112 5.85 -30.87 -13.14
CA ASP A 112 5.96 -32.04 -12.26
C ASP A 112 4.63 -32.45 -11.60
N GLY A 113 3.54 -31.72 -11.88
CA GLY A 113 2.20 -31.99 -11.36
C GLY A 113 1.91 -31.42 -9.97
N GLN A 114 2.87 -30.76 -9.31
CA GLN A 114 2.71 -30.16 -7.99
C GLN A 114 3.38 -28.80 -7.90
N ILE A 115 2.65 -27.81 -7.40
CA ILE A 115 3.22 -26.49 -7.13
C ILE A 115 3.67 -26.44 -5.66
N ASP A 116 4.95 -26.37 -5.43
CA ASP A 116 5.51 -26.29 -4.09
C ASP A 116 5.29 -24.90 -3.45
N HIS A 117 5.70 -24.74 -2.18
CA HIS A 117 5.48 -23.49 -1.43
C HIS A 117 6.35 -22.33 -1.94
N VAL A 118 7.52 -22.60 -2.48
CA VAL A 118 8.45 -21.59 -3.03
C VAL A 118 7.92 -21.10 -4.38
N GLU A 119 7.53 -22.01 -5.24
CA GLU A 119 6.91 -21.70 -6.53
C GLU A 119 5.62 -20.92 -6.36
N ARG A 120 4.78 -21.33 -5.38
CA ARG A 120 3.55 -20.61 -5.05
C ARG A 120 3.81 -19.18 -4.59
N ALA A 121 4.85 -18.94 -3.78
CA ALA A 121 5.23 -17.60 -3.35
C ALA A 121 5.69 -16.74 -4.54
N ARG A 122 6.52 -17.31 -5.42
CA ARG A 122 7.00 -16.64 -6.64
C ARG A 122 5.87 -16.31 -7.59
N LEU A 123 4.96 -17.25 -7.85
CA LEU A 123 3.78 -17.04 -8.69
C LEU A 123 2.85 -15.96 -8.14
N ARG A 124 2.64 -15.91 -6.82
CA ARG A 124 1.86 -14.83 -6.18
C ARG A 124 2.50 -13.46 -6.37
N GLN A 125 3.81 -13.37 -6.26
CA GLN A 125 4.53 -12.11 -6.49
C GLN A 125 4.38 -11.66 -7.95
N ARG A 126 4.55 -12.57 -8.91
CA ARG A 126 4.37 -12.29 -10.33
C ARG A 126 2.93 -11.89 -10.66
N ALA A 127 1.95 -12.61 -10.13
CA ALA A 127 0.53 -12.30 -10.31
C ALA A 127 0.16 -10.91 -9.78
N ARG A 128 0.74 -10.49 -8.65
CA ARG A 128 0.55 -9.13 -8.12
C ARG A 128 1.12 -8.06 -9.04
N ALA A 129 2.28 -8.30 -9.65
CA ALA A 129 2.87 -7.37 -10.61
C ALA A 129 1.97 -7.20 -11.84
N VAL A 130 1.46 -8.30 -12.40
CA VAL A 130 0.51 -8.25 -13.53
C VAL A 130 -0.78 -7.54 -13.14
N ALA A 131 -1.32 -7.82 -11.96
CA ALA A 131 -2.53 -7.15 -11.46
C ALA A 131 -2.34 -5.64 -11.31
N ALA A 132 -1.16 -5.20 -10.85
CA ALA A 132 -0.83 -3.78 -10.75
C ALA A 132 -0.80 -3.10 -12.12
N GLU A 133 -0.19 -3.73 -13.12
CA GLU A 133 -0.14 -3.22 -14.50
C GLU A 133 -1.54 -3.17 -15.14
N LEU A 134 -2.38 -4.20 -14.90
CA LEU A 134 -3.76 -4.23 -15.38
C LEU A 134 -4.62 -3.14 -14.73
N THR A 135 -4.47 -2.92 -13.43
CA THR A 135 -5.18 -1.85 -12.73
C THR A 135 -4.84 -0.48 -13.31
N HIS A 136 -3.58 -0.31 -13.71
CA HIS A 136 -3.09 0.90 -14.34
C HIS A 136 -3.77 1.17 -15.68
N VAL A 137 -3.83 0.14 -16.54
CA VAL A 137 -4.48 0.21 -17.84
C VAL A 137 -5.98 0.48 -17.73
N MET A 138 -6.66 -0.10 -16.72
CA MET A 138 -8.11 0.09 -16.53
C MET A 138 -8.47 1.46 -15.95
N GLY A 139 -7.51 2.19 -15.35
CA GLY A 139 -7.72 3.54 -14.84
C GLY A 139 -7.67 4.64 -15.90
N ASP A 140 -7.24 4.33 -17.11
CA ASP A 140 -7.07 5.32 -18.21
C ASP A 140 -8.35 5.52 -19.04
N GLU A 141 -9.51 4.98 -18.65
CA GLU A 141 -10.79 5.13 -19.34
C GLU A 141 -11.69 6.19 -18.67
N GLU A 142 -11.23 7.46 -18.59
CA GLU A 142 -12.13 8.63 -18.42
C GLU A 142 -11.66 9.83 -19.23
#